data_51c0b40bb0bd2bbc4520c47cbb81a9f8
#
_entry.id   51c0b40bb0bd2bbc4520c47cbb81a9f8
#
_cell.length_a   1.000
_cell.length_b   1.000
_cell.length_c   1.000
_cell.angle_alpha   90.00
_cell.angle_beta   90.00
_cell.angle_gamma   90.00
#
_symmetry.space_group_name_H-M   'P 1'
#
loop_
_entity.id
_entity.type
_entity.pdbx_description
1 polymer ?
#
loop_
_entity_poly.entity_id
_entity_poly.type
_entity_poly.pdbx_seq_one_letter_code
_entity_poly.pdbx_strand_id
1 'polypeptide(L)'
;GAGGVGGYGMQICKSRKATVITTCSAKNEEYVKALGADHVIDYQNEDVLDRIQEITNGRGVDSVQSAVDIDTANQGIQGLCFGGGISCIAGLPSLSEKTFEKAISVHKIALGGAHTSNNYDAQTDLANMAKELMSLVVDGEVSPMVTDLIKLEDIPKGLERLETRHVKGKIVAEIE
;
A
#
# COMPACT_ATOMS: atom_id res chain seq x y z
N GLY A 1 -1.03 -0.22 6.68
CA GLY A 1 -1.80 0.78 5.93
C GLY A 1 -1.37 2.23 6.16
N ALA A 2 -0.83 2.60 7.34
CA ALA A 2 -0.62 4.01 7.73
C ALA A 2 0.58 4.73 7.06
N GLY A 3 1.44 4.01 6.37
CA GLY A 3 2.58 4.58 5.66
C GLY A 3 2.21 5.19 4.30
N GLY A 4 3.17 5.87 3.67
CA GLY A 4 2.95 6.61 2.43
C GLY A 4 2.36 5.78 1.28
N VAL A 5 2.88 4.57 1.02
CA VAL A 5 2.38 3.71 -0.06
C VAL A 5 0.98 3.18 0.25
N GLY A 6 0.78 2.64 1.46
CA GLY A 6 -0.53 2.09 1.87
C GLY A 6 -1.62 3.15 1.90
N GLY A 7 -1.30 4.35 2.43
CA GLY A 7 -2.24 5.45 2.50
C GLY A 7 -2.71 5.95 1.13
N TYR A 8 -1.82 6.08 0.14
CA TYR A 8 -2.22 6.41 -1.23
C TYR A 8 -3.05 5.29 -1.85
N GLY A 9 -2.63 4.02 -1.68
CA GLY A 9 -3.38 2.87 -2.21
C GLY A 9 -4.81 2.82 -1.67
N MET A 10 -5.01 3.01 -0.37
CA MET A 10 -6.34 3.06 0.24
C MET A 10 -7.22 4.16 -0.36
N GLN A 11 -6.71 5.38 -0.45
CA GLN A 11 -7.46 6.52 -0.99
C GLN A 11 -7.84 6.30 -2.45
N ILE A 12 -6.92 5.80 -3.29
CA ILE A 12 -7.19 5.50 -4.69
C ILE A 12 -8.24 4.38 -4.81
N CYS A 13 -8.15 3.32 -4.02
CA CYS A 13 -9.17 2.27 -4.00
C CYS A 13 -10.53 2.84 -3.58
N LYS A 14 -10.55 3.72 -2.58
CA LYS A 14 -11.79 4.34 -2.09
C LYS A 14 -12.41 5.27 -3.11
N SER A 15 -11.62 6.08 -3.84
CA SER A 15 -12.13 6.93 -4.93
C SER A 15 -12.76 6.11 -6.06
N ARG A 16 -12.33 4.86 -6.21
CA ARG A 16 -12.92 3.87 -7.15
C ARG A 16 -14.04 3.04 -6.54
N LYS A 17 -14.55 3.42 -5.35
CA LYS A 17 -15.67 2.76 -4.64
C LYS A 17 -15.38 1.31 -4.22
N ALA A 18 -14.12 0.93 -4.06
CA ALA A 18 -13.77 -0.37 -3.51
C ALA A 18 -14.04 -0.40 -2.00
N THR A 19 -14.33 -1.60 -1.48
CA THR A 19 -14.28 -1.86 -0.04
C THR A 19 -12.83 -2.06 0.37
N VAL A 20 -12.35 -1.25 1.30
CA VAL A 20 -10.95 -1.19 1.70
C VAL A 20 -10.77 -1.82 3.09
N ILE A 21 -10.01 -2.91 3.12
CA ILE A 21 -9.53 -3.54 4.35
C ILE A 21 -8.05 -3.18 4.49
N THR A 22 -7.64 -2.70 5.65
CA THR A 22 -6.24 -2.36 5.90
C THR A 22 -5.73 -2.94 7.20
N THR A 23 -4.43 -3.21 7.26
CA THR A 23 -3.76 -3.62 8.49
C THR A 23 -2.94 -2.45 9.05
N CYS A 24 -3.04 -2.20 10.35
CA CYS A 24 -2.18 -1.24 11.06
C CYS A 24 -2.11 -1.60 12.55
N SER A 25 -1.28 -0.91 13.32
CA SER A 25 -1.36 -0.98 14.78
C SER A 25 -2.53 -0.11 15.28
N ALA A 26 -3.12 -0.47 16.42
CA ALA A 26 -4.28 0.23 17.01
C ALA A 26 -4.13 1.75 17.07
N LYS A 27 -2.94 2.27 17.38
CA LYS A 27 -2.65 3.72 17.44
C LYS A 27 -2.85 4.46 16.11
N ASN A 28 -2.95 3.73 14.99
CA ASN A 28 -3.13 4.28 13.65
C ASN A 28 -4.55 4.10 13.10
N GLU A 29 -5.44 3.47 13.85
CA GLU A 29 -6.78 3.12 13.40
C GLU A 29 -7.58 4.33 12.91
N GLU A 30 -7.69 5.38 13.74
CA GLU A 30 -8.39 6.59 13.36
C GLU A 30 -7.80 7.28 12.12
N TYR A 31 -6.47 7.25 11.99
CA TYR A 31 -5.80 7.82 10.83
C TYR A 31 -6.14 7.07 9.53
N VAL A 32 -6.10 5.73 9.53
CA VAL A 32 -6.40 4.96 8.31
C VAL A 32 -7.90 4.99 7.98
N LYS A 33 -8.79 5.08 8.98
CA LYS A 33 -10.22 5.33 8.77
C LYS A 33 -10.46 6.67 8.08
N ALA A 34 -9.79 7.72 8.52
CA ALA A 34 -9.87 9.05 7.90
C ALA A 34 -9.38 9.04 6.43
N LEU A 35 -8.47 8.12 6.07
CA LEU A 35 -8.01 7.91 4.69
C LEU A 35 -8.94 7.01 3.85
N GLY A 36 -10.03 6.50 4.43
CA GLY A 36 -11.05 5.75 3.71
C GLY A 36 -11.03 4.23 3.92
N ALA A 37 -10.35 3.72 4.96
CA ALA A 37 -10.48 2.31 5.33
C ALA A 37 -11.89 2.01 5.83
N ASP A 38 -12.56 1.01 5.23
CA ASP A 38 -13.86 0.51 5.69
C ASP A 38 -13.69 -0.46 6.86
N HIS A 39 -12.62 -1.26 6.82
CA HIS A 39 -12.25 -2.20 7.87
C HIS A 39 -10.78 -2.06 8.23
N VAL A 40 -10.50 -2.12 9.52
CA VAL A 40 -9.15 -2.05 10.07
C VAL A 40 -8.86 -3.32 10.85
N ILE A 41 -7.71 -3.92 10.63
CA ILE A 41 -7.24 -5.10 11.35
C ILE A 41 -5.98 -4.70 12.11
N ASP A 42 -6.01 -4.84 13.44
CA ASP A 42 -4.82 -4.64 14.27
C ASP A 42 -3.94 -5.89 14.24
N TYR A 43 -2.96 -5.90 13.33
CA TYR A 43 -2.07 -7.04 13.12
C TYR A 43 -1.24 -7.43 14.36
N GLN A 44 -1.25 -6.63 15.43
CA GLN A 44 -0.55 -6.93 16.67
C GLN A 44 -1.40 -7.79 17.63
N ASN A 45 -2.72 -7.69 17.52
CA ASN A 45 -3.66 -8.32 18.44
C ASN A 45 -4.67 -9.25 17.77
N GLU A 46 -4.76 -9.22 16.41
CA GLU A 46 -5.72 -10.02 15.65
C GLU A 46 -4.99 -10.88 14.60
N ASP A 47 -5.52 -12.07 14.33
CA ASP A 47 -5.09 -12.85 13.17
C ASP A 47 -5.67 -12.22 11.89
N VAL A 48 -4.78 -11.82 11.00
CA VAL A 48 -5.16 -11.08 9.78
C VAL A 48 -6.00 -11.94 8.84
N LEU A 49 -5.69 -13.25 8.72
CA LEU A 49 -6.41 -14.14 7.81
C LEU A 49 -7.79 -14.47 8.34
N ASP A 50 -7.92 -14.73 9.63
CA ASP A 50 -9.22 -14.98 10.28
C ASP A 50 -10.12 -13.75 10.13
N ARG A 51 -9.58 -12.56 10.36
CA ARG A 51 -10.35 -11.32 10.18
C ARG A 51 -10.77 -11.08 8.73
N ILE A 52 -9.90 -11.37 7.74
CA ILE A 52 -10.28 -11.31 6.34
C ILE A 52 -11.42 -12.28 6.04
N GLN A 53 -11.37 -13.50 6.56
CA GLN A 53 -12.45 -14.49 6.36
C GLN A 53 -13.77 -14.01 6.98
N GLU A 54 -13.76 -13.45 8.19
CA GLU A 54 -14.95 -12.87 8.81
C GLU A 54 -15.55 -11.72 7.99
N ILE A 55 -14.72 -10.73 7.61
CA ILE A 55 -15.17 -9.54 6.88
C ILE A 55 -15.73 -9.93 5.50
N THR A 56 -15.15 -10.93 4.86
CA THR A 56 -15.53 -11.35 3.49
C THR A 56 -16.49 -12.54 3.45
N ASN A 57 -17.00 -12.99 4.61
CA ASN A 57 -17.85 -14.18 4.72
C ASN A 57 -17.21 -15.43 4.07
N GLY A 58 -15.92 -15.65 4.29
CA GLY A 58 -15.19 -16.80 3.79
C GLY A 58 -14.71 -16.69 2.33
N ARG A 59 -15.05 -15.61 1.62
CA ARG A 59 -14.69 -15.46 0.19
C ARG A 59 -13.23 -15.11 -0.03
N GLY A 60 -12.63 -14.30 0.84
CA GLY A 60 -11.35 -13.65 0.64
C GLY A 60 -11.45 -12.35 -0.16
N VAL A 61 -10.33 -11.64 -0.30
CA VAL A 61 -10.24 -10.33 -0.97
C VAL A 61 -9.88 -10.47 -2.44
N ASP A 62 -10.35 -9.55 -3.29
CA ASP A 62 -10.08 -9.55 -4.73
C ASP A 62 -8.65 -9.09 -5.04
N SER A 63 -8.12 -8.18 -4.23
CA SER A 63 -6.79 -7.59 -4.47
C SER A 63 -6.05 -7.32 -3.17
N VAL A 64 -4.74 -7.55 -3.19
CA VAL A 64 -3.83 -7.24 -2.10
C VAL A 64 -2.72 -6.31 -2.60
N GLN A 65 -2.40 -5.29 -1.82
CA GLN A 65 -1.20 -4.48 -1.99
C GLN A 65 -0.21 -4.80 -0.86
N SER A 66 0.93 -5.41 -1.20
CA SER A 66 2.01 -5.72 -0.26
C SER A 66 3.21 -4.79 -0.49
N ALA A 67 3.54 -3.98 0.52
CA ALA A 67 4.58 -2.96 0.44
C ALA A 67 5.62 -3.05 1.57
N VAL A 68 5.58 -4.11 2.40
CA VAL A 68 6.41 -4.20 3.61
C VAL A 68 7.56 -5.19 3.42
N ASP A 69 7.26 -6.48 3.21
CA ASP A 69 8.25 -7.56 3.10
C ASP A 69 7.62 -8.83 2.47
N ILE A 70 8.44 -9.88 2.38
CA ILE A 70 8.04 -11.20 1.83
C ILE A 70 7.00 -11.87 2.72
N ASP A 71 7.10 -11.75 4.03
CA ASP A 71 6.20 -12.44 4.97
C ASP A 71 4.78 -11.87 4.87
N THR A 72 4.65 -10.55 4.78
CA THR A 72 3.35 -9.90 4.52
C THR A 72 2.80 -10.24 3.14
N ALA A 73 3.65 -10.44 2.13
CA ALA A 73 3.20 -10.90 0.82
C ALA A 73 2.70 -12.35 0.87
N ASN A 74 3.40 -13.24 1.59
CA ASN A 74 2.98 -14.63 1.81
C ASN A 74 1.64 -14.72 2.57
N GLN A 75 1.43 -13.88 3.56
CA GLN A 75 0.15 -13.78 4.27
C GLN A 75 -0.94 -13.26 3.34
N GLY A 76 -0.66 -12.18 2.60
CA GLY A 76 -1.61 -11.56 1.69
C GLY A 76 -2.14 -12.52 0.62
N ILE A 77 -1.28 -13.36 0.05
CA ILE A 77 -1.68 -14.33 -0.98
C ILE A 77 -2.66 -15.39 -0.44
N GLN A 78 -2.56 -15.74 0.84
CA GLN A 78 -3.49 -16.67 1.49
C GLN A 78 -4.89 -16.06 1.67
N GLY A 79 -4.96 -14.74 1.88
CA GLY A 79 -6.22 -14.01 2.02
C GLY A 79 -6.97 -13.74 0.71
N LEU A 80 -6.35 -14.00 -0.46
CA LEU A 80 -6.99 -13.80 -1.77
C LEU A 80 -8.16 -14.76 -2.01
N CYS A 81 -9.17 -14.27 -2.70
CA CYS A 81 -10.22 -15.10 -3.29
C CYS A 81 -9.73 -15.84 -4.55
N PHE A 82 -10.56 -16.72 -5.10
CA PHE A 82 -10.30 -17.32 -6.41
C PHE A 82 -10.26 -16.25 -7.50
N GLY A 83 -9.24 -16.27 -8.33
CA GLY A 83 -9.01 -15.27 -9.38
C GLY A 83 -8.48 -13.93 -8.89
N GLY A 84 -8.17 -13.80 -7.59
CA GLY A 84 -7.64 -12.57 -7.00
C GLY A 84 -6.20 -12.26 -7.41
N GLY A 85 -5.73 -11.05 -7.11
CA GLY A 85 -4.40 -10.59 -7.45
C GLY A 85 -3.65 -9.90 -6.32
N ILE A 86 -2.31 -10.02 -6.33
CA ILE A 86 -1.44 -9.31 -5.40
C ILE A 86 -0.41 -8.46 -6.15
N SER A 87 -0.27 -7.20 -5.73
CA SER A 87 0.78 -6.29 -6.16
C SER A 87 1.86 -6.19 -5.08
N CYS A 88 3.10 -6.53 -5.43
CA CYS A 88 4.22 -6.61 -4.50
C CYS A 88 5.29 -5.56 -4.81
N ILE A 89 5.68 -4.78 -3.80
CA ILE A 89 6.73 -3.75 -3.89
C ILE A 89 8.02 -4.26 -3.27
N ALA A 90 8.00 -4.71 -2.02
CA ALA A 90 9.19 -5.03 -1.23
C ALA A 90 9.64 -6.51 -1.32
N GLY A 91 8.86 -7.40 -1.91
CA GLY A 91 9.21 -8.80 -2.09
C GLY A 91 8.12 -9.56 -2.82
N LEU A 92 8.45 -10.71 -3.41
CA LEU A 92 7.48 -11.59 -4.05
C LEU A 92 7.10 -12.73 -3.09
N PRO A 93 5.81 -13.12 -3.04
CA PRO A 93 5.40 -14.26 -2.24
C PRO A 93 5.93 -15.57 -2.82
N SER A 94 6.08 -16.57 -1.96
CA SER A 94 6.36 -17.93 -2.38
C SER A 94 5.09 -18.58 -2.94
N LEU A 95 5.16 -19.08 -4.17
CA LEU A 95 4.05 -19.80 -4.79
C LEU A 95 4.11 -21.29 -4.40
N SER A 96 2.99 -21.84 -3.96
CA SER A 96 2.81 -23.25 -3.64
C SER A 96 1.70 -23.86 -4.51
N GLU A 97 1.56 -25.19 -4.51
CA GLU A 97 0.45 -25.85 -5.21
C GLU A 97 -0.92 -25.30 -4.78
N LYS A 98 -1.10 -25.02 -3.48
CA LYS A 98 -2.35 -24.42 -2.96
C LYS A 98 -2.64 -23.04 -3.53
N THR A 99 -1.61 -22.26 -3.88
CA THR A 99 -1.81 -20.96 -4.52
C THR A 99 -2.20 -21.11 -5.99
N PHE A 100 -1.76 -22.18 -6.66
CA PHE A 100 -2.17 -22.51 -8.02
C PHE A 100 -3.67 -22.82 -8.13
N GLU A 101 -4.24 -23.47 -7.12
CA GLU A 101 -5.68 -23.81 -7.10
C GLU A 101 -6.58 -22.59 -7.08
N LYS A 102 -6.09 -21.44 -6.61
CA LYS A 102 -6.85 -20.18 -6.56
C LYS A 102 -6.81 -19.35 -7.85
N ALA A 103 -6.07 -19.75 -8.88
CA ALA A 103 -5.91 -19.03 -10.15
C ALA A 103 -5.52 -17.55 -9.96
N ILE A 104 -4.60 -17.28 -9.03
CA ILE A 104 -4.21 -15.92 -8.63
C ILE A 104 -3.24 -15.27 -9.61
N SER A 105 -3.19 -13.93 -9.61
CA SER A 105 -2.20 -13.11 -10.32
C SER A 105 -1.21 -12.48 -9.35
N VAL A 106 0.08 -12.50 -9.70
CA VAL A 106 1.13 -11.84 -8.92
C VAL A 106 1.83 -10.79 -9.79
N HIS A 107 1.80 -9.53 -9.34
CA HIS A 107 2.40 -8.40 -10.02
C HIS A 107 3.57 -7.83 -9.22
N LYS A 108 4.76 -7.88 -9.79
CA LYS A 108 5.92 -7.17 -9.24
C LYS A 108 5.90 -5.72 -9.65
N ILE A 109 5.89 -4.82 -8.68
CA ILE A 109 6.06 -3.38 -8.92
C ILE A 109 7.57 -3.07 -8.89
N ALA A 110 8.11 -2.64 -10.01
CA ALA A 110 9.54 -2.38 -10.19
C ALA A 110 9.76 -1.07 -10.96
N LEU A 111 9.36 0.06 -10.36
CA LEU A 111 9.38 1.37 -11.03
C LEU A 111 10.79 1.75 -11.53
N GLY A 112 11.84 1.45 -10.76
CA GLY A 112 13.23 1.68 -11.18
C GLY A 112 13.63 0.91 -12.44
N GLY A 113 12.96 -0.20 -12.74
CA GLY A 113 13.18 -1.01 -13.95
C GLY A 113 12.91 -0.25 -15.25
N ALA A 114 12.00 0.72 -15.25
CA ALA A 114 11.73 1.57 -16.39
C ALA A 114 12.98 2.38 -16.84
N HIS A 115 13.79 2.80 -15.87
CA HIS A 115 15.02 3.56 -16.13
C HIS A 115 16.18 2.64 -16.49
N THR A 116 16.38 1.54 -15.78
CA THR A 116 17.49 0.61 -15.99
C THR A 116 17.38 -0.19 -17.30
N SER A 117 16.15 -0.38 -17.80
CA SER A 117 15.89 -1.08 -19.07
C SER A 117 15.94 -0.17 -20.30
N ASN A 118 16.20 1.13 -20.14
CA ASN A 118 16.10 2.14 -21.22
C ASN A 118 14.77 2.11 -21.99
N ASN A 119 13.70 1.71 -21.32
CA ASN A 119 12.36 1.65 -21.89
C ASN A 119 11.68 3.02 -21.77
N TYR A 120 11.71 3.79 -22.85
CA TYR A 120 11.17 5.14 -22.89
C TYR A 120 9.64 5.17 -22.67
N ASP A 121 8.92 4.20 -23.19
CA ASP A 121 7.45 4.11 -23.00
C ASP A 121 7.13 3.89 -21.51
N ALA A 122 7.84 2.97 -20.85
CA ALA A 122 7.66 2.75 -19.41
C ALA A 122 8.03 4.00 -18.57
N GLN A 123 9.04 4.77 -18.97
CA GLN A 123 9.39 6.03 -18.30
C GLN A 123 8.28 7.09 -18.50
N THR A 124 7.71 7.15 -19.69
CA THR A 124 6.58 8.02 -20.01
C THR A 124 5.35 7.64 -19.19
N ASP A 125 5.07 6.34 -19.03
CA ASP A 125 3.98 5.85 -18.19
C ASP A 125 4.14 6.25 -16.72
N LEU A 126 5.37 6.21 -16.18
CA LEU A 126 5.62 6.71 -14.82
C LEU A 126 5.26 8.20 -14.69
N ALA A 127 5.61 9.02 -15.68
CA ALA A 127 5.29 10.44 -15.69
C ALA A 127 3.76 10.67 -15.79
N ASN A 128 3.07 9.88 -16.61
CA ASN A 128 1.61 9.93 -16.72
C ASN A 128 0.92 9.54 -15.43
N MET A 129 1.36 8.46 -14.77
CA MET A 129 0.84 8.05 -13.45
C MET A 129 1.03 9.15 -12.40
N ALA A 130 2.19 9.82 -12.38
CA ALA A 130 2.44 10.94 -11.49
C ALA A 130 1.47 12.11 -11.76
N LYS A 131 1.23 12.43 -13.05
CA LYS A 131 0.28 13.47 -13.45
C LYS A 131 -1.15 13.14 -13.02
N GLU A 132 -1.59 11.90 -13.21
CA GLU A 132 -2.91 11.45 -12.77
C GLU A 132 -3.07 11.55 -11.24
N LEU A 133 -2.05 11.12 -10.48
CA LEU A 133 -2.06 11.24 -9.03
C LEU A 133 -2.15 12.70 -8.58
N MET A 134 -1.42 13.60 -9.23
CA MET A 134 -1.50 15.04 -8.95
C MET A 134 -2.90 15.60 -9.24
N SER A 135 -3.56 15.15 -10.31
CA SER A 135 -4.94 15.55 -10.60
C SER A 135 -5.88 15.12 -9.47
N LEU A 136 -5.79 13.86 -8.99
CA LEU A 136 -6.59 13.39 -7.86
C LEU A 136 -6.37 14.21 -6.58
N VAL A 137 -5.13 14.69 -6.37
CA VAL A 137 -4.84 15.58 -5.23
C VAL A 137 -5.47 16.97 -5.42
N VAL A 138 -5.37 17.54 -6.60
CA VAL A 138 -5.96 18.86 -6.92
C VAL A 138 -7.48 18.81 -6.80
N ASP A 139 -8.11 17.73 -7.26
CA ASP A 139 -9.56 17.52 -7.20
C ASP A 139 -10.04 17.16 -5.78
N GLY A 140 -9.13 17.00 -4.82
CA GLY A 140 -9.45 16.68 -3.42
C GLY A 140 -9.87 15.22 -3.19
N GLU A 141 -9.74 14.33 -4.18
CA GLU A 141 -10.04 12.91 -4.07
C GLU A 141 -8.99 12.15 -3.25
N VAL A 142 -7.76 12.66 -3.26
CA VAL A 142 -6.62 12.06 -2.56
C VAL A 142 -5.86 13.14 -1.77
N SER A 143 -5.70 12.94 -0.47
CA SER A 143 -4.85 13.78 0.38
C SER A 143 -3.37 13.47 0.10
N PRO A 144 -2.49 14.48 -0.01
CA PRO A 144 -1.04 14.27 -0.13
C PRO A 144 -0.42 13.68 1.14
N MET A 145 -1.17 13.56 2.23
CA MET A 145 -0.76 12.96 3.51
C MET A 145 0.53 13.55 4.08
N VAL A 146 0.79 14.83 3.86
CA VAL A 146 1.93 15.51 4.49
C VAL A 146 1.61 15.68 5.97
N THR A 147 2.31 14.92 6.81
CA THR A 147 2.10 14.91 8.26
C THR A 147 3.20 15.64 9.01
N ASP A 148 4.28 15.98 8.33
CA ASP A 148 5.41 16.67 8.93
C ASP A 148 6.17 17.49 7.89
N LEU A 149 6.52 18.73 8.23
CA LEU A 149 7.38 19.61 7.46
C LEU A 149 8.68 19.81 8.23
N ILE A 150 9.80 19.56 7.58
CA ILE A 150 11.12 19.71 8.17
C ILE A 150 11.99 20.64 7.30
N LYS A 151 13.04 21.17 7.87
CA LYS A 151 14.05 21.94 7.12
C LYS A 151 15.05 21.01 6.43
N LEU A 152 15.78 21.56 5.46
CA LEU A 152 16.82 20.83 4.71
C LEU A 152 17.86 20.18 5.65
N GLU A 153 18.32 20.92 6.65
CA GLU A 153 19.30 20.44 7.64
C GLU A 153 18.80 19.29 8.54
N ASP A 154 17.47 19.12 8.65
CA ASP A 154 16.86 18.04 9.46
C ASP A 154 16.58 16.76 8.68
N ILE A 155 16.93 16.69 7.38
CA ILE A 155 16.76 15.50 6.56
C ILE A 155 17.38 14.24 7.21
N PRO A 156 18.62 14.27 7.77
CA PRO A 156 19.18 13.08 8.41
C PRO A 156 18.29 12.54 9.53
N LYS A 157 17.77 13.42 10.40
CA LYS A 157 16.83 13.03 11.47
C LYS A 157 15.50 12.51 10.91
N GLY A 158 15.03 13.09 9.81
CA GLY A 158 13.85 12.60 9.08
C GLY A 158 14.01 11.17 8.58
N LEU A 159 15.20 10.84 8.05
CA LEU A 159 15.54 9.49 7.60
C LEU A 159 15.63 8.50 8.77
N GLU A 160 16.28 8.88 9.89
CA GLU A 160 16.30 8.07 11.11
C GLU A 160 14.88 7.75 11.61
N ARG A 161 13.97 8.72 11.55
CA ARG A 161 12.55 8.49 11.89
C ARG A 161 11.87 7.52 10.93
N LEU A 162 12.16 7.56 9.62
CA LEU A 162 11.63 6.61 8.66
C LEU A 162 12.11 5.18 8.92
N GLU A 163 13.37 5.00 9.34
CA GLU A 163 13.93 3.69 9.72
C GLU A 163 13.17 3.03 10.86
N THR A 164 12.57 3.82 11.76
CA THR A 164 11.73 3.27 12.84
C THR A 164 10.47 2.56 12.35
N ARG A 165 10.07 2.73 11.09
CA ARG A 165 8.83 2.21 10.47
C ARG A 165 7.54 2.64 11.19
N HIS A 166 7.58 3.72 11.97
CA HIS A 166 6.44 4.25 12.73
C HIS A 166 5.92 5.60 12.20
N VAL A 167 6.43 6.06 11.07
CA VAL A 167 5.96 7.32 10.46
C VAL A 167 4.60 7.13 9.81
N LYS A 168 3.67 8.04 10.11
CA LYS A 168 2.39 8.17 9.42
C LYS A 168 2.56 9.09 8.21
N GLY A 169 1.92 8.78 7.09
CA GLY A 169 1.92 9.63 5.91
C GLY A 169 3.31 9.92 5.34
N LYS A 170 3.61 11.19 5.14
CA LYS A 170 4.81 11.70 4.49
C LYS A 170 5.49 12.81 5.30
N ILE A 171 6.82 12.75 5.38
CA ILE A 171 7.68 13.85 5.84
C ILE A 171 8.15 14.59 4.59
N VAL A 172 8.00 15.90 4.54
CA VAL A 172 8.44 16.78 3.44
C VAL A 172 9.50 17.73 3.96
N ALA A 173 10.62 17.85 3.25
CA ALA A 173 11.64 18.87 3.54
C ALA A 173 11.40 20.10 2.66
N GLU A 174 11.33 21.28 3.27
CA GLU A 174 11.32 22.55 2.56
C GLU A 174 12.75 22.94 2.19
N ILE A 175 12.94 23.31 0.95
CA ILE A 175 14.23 23.77 0.41
C ILE A 175 14.02 25.24 0.03
N GLU A 176 14.58 26.12 0.87
CA GLU A 176 14.61 27.58 0.61
C GLU A 176 15.79 27.96 -0.27
#